data_92a27d14bc18d5c6c8edc6520bacde31
#
_entry.id   92a27d14bc18d5c6c8edc6520bacde31
#
_cell.length_a   1.000
_cell.length_b   1.000
_cell.length_c   1.000
_cell.angle_alpha   90.00
_cell.angle_beta   90.00
_cell.angle_gamma   90.00
#
_symmetry.space_group_name_H-M   'P 1'
#
loop_
_entity.id
_entity.type
_entity.pdbx_description
1 polymer ?
#
loop_
_entity_poly.entity_id
_entity_poly.type
_entity_poly.pdbx_seq_one_letter_code
_entity_poly.pdbx_strand_id
1 'polypeptide(L)'
;KRALKSDIQNRKIGNEHYAKKRGQKWDEYAVGDEKIFLSQYAKGVNAYIETLDDSSLPFEYKLFNHKPEAFQSLHATLIVTKMAQRLCGREEDLEKTNLLAALGAEAFDYLYPDYNKAQSPIVADTNQVSYPKGSASAEQTVSFYDHEPFEKPNPSNGSNNWAVSGDKTRSGKPILANDPHLGMTLPSVWYEIQIHTPTMNVYGVTLQGIPGVIIGFNENIAWGVTNVSHDVTDFYKVDWAD
;
A
#
# COMPACT_ATOMS: atom_id res chain seq x y z
N LYS A 1 22.05 10.99 5.72
CA LYS A 1 21.47 11.90 4.70
C LYS A 1 20.25 11.30 4.01
N ARG A 2 20.27 9.99 3.60
CA ARG A 2 19.13 9.32 2.92
C ARG A 2 17.89 9.23 3.82
N ALA A 3 18.06 8.81 5.07
CA ALA A 3 16.96 8.73 6.04
C ALA A 3 16.29 10.10 6.26
N LEU A 4 17.07 11.17 6.43
CA LEU A 4 16.57 12.52 6.61
C LEU A 4 15.73 12.99 5.41
N LYS A 5 16.17 12.69 4.17
CA LYS A 5 15.39 13.02 2.97
C LYS A 5 14.05 12.28 2.98
N SER A 6 14.05 10.99 3.31
CA SER A 6 12.84 10.19 3.44
C SER A 6 11.89 10.74 4.51
N ASP A 7 12.41 11.16 5.65
CA ASP A 7 11.61 11.73 6.74
C ASP A 7 10.96 13.06 6.32
N ILE A 8 11.74 13.94 5.69
CA ILE A 8 11.21 15.21 5.16
C ILE A 8 10.09 14.93 4.14
N GLN A 9 10.31 13.99 3.24
CA GLN A 9 9.32 13.64 2.22
C GLN A 9 8.03 13.08 2.84
N ASN A 10 8.14 12.15 3.79
CA ASN A 10 6.97 11.59 4.48
C ASN A 10 6.17 12.67 5.24
N ARG A 11 6.85 13.66 5.80
CA ARG A 11 6.20 14.80 6.46
C ARG A 11 5.51 15.73 5.46
N LYS A 12 6.15 16.04 4.33
CA LYS A 12 5.56 16.86 3.26
C LYS A 12 4.29 16.23 2.69
N ILE A 13 4.27 14.92 2.47
CA ILE A 13 3.10 14.18 1.99
C ILE A 13 1.99 14.13 3.04
N GLY A 14 2.32 14.31 4.31
CA GLY A 14 1.33 14.27 5.40
C GLY A 14 0.92 12.87 5.83
N ASN A 15 1.80 11.87 5.72
CA ASN A 15 1.51 10.49 6.09
C ASN A 15 0.93 10.34 7.51
N GLU A 16 1.41 11.11 8.47
CA GLU A 16 0.87 11.11 9.83
C GLU A 16 -0.58 11.62 9.88
N HIS A 17 -0.90 12.68 9.12
CA HIS A 17 -2.24 13.20 9.03
C HIS A 17 -3.22 12.14 8.48
N TYR A 18 -2.86 11.47 7.39
CA TYR A 18 -3.68 10.42 6.81
C TYR A 18 -3.79 9.18 7.72
N ALA A 19 -2.71 8.83 8.42
CA ALA A 19 -2.74 7.74 9.39
C ALA A 19 -3.68 8.03 10.57
N LYS A 20 -3.69 9.26 11.08
CA LYS A 20 -4.63 9.70 12.11
C LYS A 20 -6.08 9.66 11.62
N LYS A 21 -6.34 10.15 10.42
CA LYS A 21 -7.69 10.03 9.81
C LYS A 21 -8.13 8.58 9.64
N ARG A 22 -7.23 7.69 9.23
CA ARG A 22 -7.52 6.25 9.11
C ARG A 22 -7.84 5.64 10.46
N GLY A 23 -7.10 5.98 11.52
CA GLY A 23 -7.39 5.55 12.87
C GLY A 23 -8.76 6.01 13.36
N GLN A 24 -9.11 7.28 13.12
CA GLN A 24 -10.44 7.83 13.46
C GLN A 24 -11.56 7.07 12.72
N LYS A 25 -11.39 6.79 11.42
CA LYS A 25 -12.36 5.98 10.68
C LYS A 25 -12.46 4.55 11.20
N TRP A 26 -11.34 3.95 11.61
CA TRP A 26 -11.37 2.64 12.26
C TRP A 26 -12.22 2.68 13.53
N ASP A 27 -12.01 3.65 14.39
CA ASP A 27 -12.78 3.79 15.65
C ASP A 27 -14.28 4.04 15.39
N GLU A 28 -14.60 4.72 14.28
CA GLU A 28 -15.98 5.02 13.87
C GLU A 28 -16.71 3.78 13.33
N TYR A 29 -16.05 2.99 12.46
CA TYR A 29 -16.68 1.90 11.72
C TYR A 29 -16.46 0.51 12.32
N ALA A 30 -15.43 0.32 13.13
CA ALA A 30 -15.16 -0.97 13.77
C ALA A 30 -16.30 -1.39 14.71
N VAL A 31 -16.63 -2.67 14.69
CA VAL A 31 -17.73 -3.23 15.50
C VAL A 31 -17.20 -4.31 16.43
N GLY A 32 -17.86 -4.45 17.59
CA GLY A 32 -17.51 -5.50 18.56
C GLY A 32 -16.04 -5.47 18.97
N ASP A 33 -15.39 -6.62 18.91
CA ASP A 33 -13.99 -6.80 19.30
C ASP A 33 -12.99 -6.10 18.38
N GLU A 34 -13.41 -5.72 17.16
CA GLU A 34 -12.56 -4.97 16.23
C GLU A 34 -12.11 -3.63 16.82
N LYS A 35 -12.96 -2.98 17.64
CA LYS A 35 -12.65 -1.71 18.28
C LYS A 35 -11.41 -1.76 19.17
N ILE A 36 -11.16 -2.88 19.80
CA ILE A 36 -10.02 -3.04 20.72
C ILE A 36 -8.81 -3.68 20.05
N PHE A 37 -8.95 -4.16 18.83
CA PHE A 37 -7.94 -4.98 18.14
C PHE A 37 -6.57 -4.27 18.04
N LEU A 38 -6.53 -3.04 17.53
CA LEU A 38 -5.30 -2.28 17.42
C LEU A 38 -4.68 -1.95 18.79
N SER A 39 -5.52 -1.62 19.77
CA SER A 39 -5.04 -1.28 21.11
C SER A 39 -4.50 -2.50 21.86
N GLN A 40 -5.11 -3.67 21.70
CA GLN A 40 -4.61 -4.90 22.31
C GLN A 40 -3.32 -5.37 21.65
N TYR A 41 -3.21 -5.22 20.33
CA TYR A 41 -1.94 -5.48 19.65
C TYR A 41 -0.82 -4.58 20.18
N ALA A 42 -1.08 -3.27 20.31
CA ALA A 42 -0.12 -2.32 20.87
C ALA A 42 0.29 -2.70 22.31
N LYS A 43 -0.64 -3.13 23.15
CA LYS A 43 -0.33 -3.63 24.49
C LYS A 43 0.58 -4.87 24.46
N GLY A 44 0.31 -5.81 23.55
CA GLY A 44 1.15 -7.00 23.39
C GLY A 44 2.58 -6.66 23.00
N VAL A 45 2.76 -5.75 22.02
CA VAL A 45 4.08 -5.26 21.60
C VAL A 45 4.79 -4.59 22.78
N ASN A 46 4.11 -3.73 23.52
CA ASN A 46 4.71 -3.03 24.66
C ASN A 46 5.07 -3.98 25.80
N ALA A 47 4.24 -4.97 26.08
CA ALA A 47 4.56 -6.00 27.07
C ALA A 47 5.86 -6.73 26.73
N TYR A 48 6.12 -6.99 25.44
CA TYR A 48 7.41 -7.55 25.00
C TYR A 48 8.55 -6.53 25.14
N ILE A 49 8.34 -5.28 24.74
CA ILE A 49 9.36 -4.22 24.89
C ILE A 49 9.79 -4.06 26.35
N GLU A 50 8.87 -4.15 27.31
CA GLU A 50 9.14 -4.07 28.73
C GLU A 50 10.01 -5.22 29.27
N THR A 51 10.04 -6.36 28.58
CA THR A 51 10.94 -7.49 28.93
C THR A 51 12.36 -7.32 28.45
N LEU A 52 12.63 -6.35 27.56
CA LEU A 52 13.94 -6.18 26.95
C LEU A 52 14.91 -5.49 27.93
N ASP A 53 16.05 -6.12 28.13
CA ASP A 53 17.21 -5.58 28.83
C ASP A 53 18.35 -5.31 27.83
N ASP A 54 19.46 -4.75 28.30
CA ASP A 54 20.59 -4.42 27.45
C ASP A 54 21.21 -5.65 26.73
N SER A 55 21.00 -6.85 27.26
CA SER A 55 21.49 -8.10 26.67
C SER A 55 20.60 -8.59 25.54
N SER A 56 19.29 -8.42 25.68
CA SER A 56 18.25 -8.89 24.77
C SER A 56 17.79 -7.86 23.72
N LEU A 57 18.22 -6.60 23.85
CA LEU A 57 17.97 -5.58 22.84
C LEU A 57 18.49 -6.03 21.46
N PRO A 58 17.71 -5.80 20.36
CA PRO A 58 18.19 -5.99 18.99
C PRO A 58 19.47 -5.20 18.71
N PHE A 59 20.29 -5.72 17.80
CA PHE A 59 21.61 -5.18 17.48
C PHE A 59 21.59 -3.70 17.12
N GLU A 60 20.61 -3.27 16.35
CA GLU A 60 20.46 -1.89 15.88
C GLU A 60 20.23 -0.92 17.04
N TYR A 61 19.43 -1.30 18.03
CA TYR A 61 19.20 -0.50 19.22
C TYR A 61 20.47 -0.34 20.04
N LYS A 62 21.26 -1.41 20.17
CA LYS A 62 22.57 -1.38 20.84
C LYS A 62 23.55 -0.49 20.10
N LEU A 63 23.61 -0.61 18.78
CA LEU A 63 24.51 0.16 17.91
C LEU A 63 24.26 1.67 17.99
N PHE A 64 23.00 2.06 18.04
CA PHE A 64 22.60 3.47 18.09
C PHE A 64 22.38 3.98 19.53
N ASN A 65 22.64 3.15 20.53
CA ASN A 65 22.40 3.46 21.94
C ASN A 65 21.01 4.05 22.17
N HIS A 66 20.00 3.40 21.60
CA HIS A 66 18.61 3.81 21.64
C HIS A 66 17.75 2.69 22.22
N LYS A 67 16.63 3.05 22.87
CA LYS A 67 15.64 2.08 23.36
C LYS A 67 14.38 2.17 22.53
N PRO A 68 13.65 1.04 22.34
CA PRO A 68 12.36 1.07 21.68
C PRO A 68 11.40 2.02 22.40
N GLU A 69 10.73 2.88 21.62
CA GLU A 69 9.61 3.67 22.13
C GLU A 69 8.37 2.80 22.27
N ALA A 70 7.43 3.24 23.12
CA ALA A 70 6.16 2.56 23.27
C ALA A 70 5.38 2.54 21.95
N PHE A 71 4.96 1.35 21.54
CA PHE A 71 4.15 1.17 20.33
C PHE A 71 2.72 1.67 20.56
N GLN A 72 2.18 2.37 19.57
CA GLN A 72 0.82 2.94 19.60
C GLN A 72 0.01 2.42 18.41
N SER A 73 -1.32 2.40 18.53
CA SER A 73 -2.22 2.07 17.42
C SER A 73 -1.96 2.90 16.16
N LEU A 74 -1.53 4.16 16.35
CA LEU A 74 -1.12 5.04 15.26
C LEU A 74 0.03 4.45 14.43
N HIS A 75 0.96 3.72 15.03
CA HIS A 75 2.08 3.13 14.29
C HIS A 75 1.60 2.08 13.29
N ALA A 76 0.60 1.27 13.64
CA ALA A 76 -0.01 0.32 12.70
C ALA A 76 -0.67 1.06 11.53
N THR A 77 -1.42 2.12 11.79
CA THR A 77 -2.06 2.92 10.73
C THR A 77 -1.06 3.68 9.86
N LEU A 78 0.09 4.10 10.43
CA LEU A 78 1.21 4.68 9.67
C LEU A 78 1.82 3.67 8.69
N ILE A 79 2.03 2.43 9.11
CA ILE A 79 2.56 1.36 8.26
C ILE A 79 1.62 1.10 7.08
N VAL A 80 0.31 0.97 7.34
CA VAL A 80 -0.70 0.79 6.27
C VAL A 80 -0.71 2.00 5.32
N THR A 81 -0.67 3.22 5.86
CA THR A 81 -0.65 4.44 5.07
C THR A 81 0.59 4.51 4.17
N LYS A 82 1.75 4.17 4.73
CA LYS A 82 3.00 4.14 3.96
C LYS A 82 2.99 3.06 2.89
N MET A 83 2.42 1.90 3.18
CA MET A 83 2.28 0.82 2.19
C MET A 83 1.32 1.24 1.06
N ALA A 84 0.17 1.84 1.39
CA ALA A 84 -0.77 2.35 0.40
C ALA A 84 -0.11 3.38 -0.52
N GLN A 85 0.64 4.34 0.04
CA GLN A 85 1.40 5.32 -0.75
C GLN A 85 2.44 4.65 -1.65
N ARG A 86 3.13 3.62 -1.17
CA ARG A 86 4.15 2.91 -1.96
C ARG A 86 3.56 2.13 -3.13
N LEU A 87 2.33 1.66 -2.97
CA LEU A 87 1.63 0.78 -3.92
C LEU A 87 0.59 1.52 -4.77
N CYS A 88 0.33 2.81 -4.51
CA CYS A 88 -0.57 3.60 -5.35
C CYS A 88 -0.02 3.80 -6.76
N GLY A 89 -0.88 4.25 -7.67
CA GLY A 89 -0.53 4.67 -9.01
C GLY A 89 0.54 5.74 -9.00
N ARG A 90 1.15 5.95 -10.13
CA ARG A 90 2.27 6.87 -10.27
C ARG A 90 1.74 8.29 -10.39
N GLU A 91 2.51 9.23 -9.89
CA GLU A 91 2.27 10.66 -10.02
C GLU A 91 2.64 11.14 -11.44
N GLU A 92 1.91 10.65 -12.44
CA GLU A 92 2.16 10.99 -13.84
C GLU A 92 1.29 12.16 -14.31
N ASP A 93 0.40 12.68 -13.48
CA ASP A 93 -0.57 13.73 -13.84
C ASP A 93 0.11 14.98 -14.38
N LEU A 94 1.16 15.44 -13.70
CA LEU A 94 1.89 16.63 -14.10
C LEU A 94 2.66 16.38 -15.40
N GLU A 95 3.31 15.23 -15.54
CA GLU A 95 4.04 14.81 -16.75
C GLU A 95 3.07 14.71 -17.93
N LYS A 96 1.93 14.04 -17.72
CA LYS A 96 0.88 13.88 -18.73
C LYS A 96 0.23 15.21 -19.11
N THR A 97 -0.01 16.09 -18.14
CA THR A 97 -0.52 17.44 -18.42
C THR A 97 0.43 18.23 -19.32
N ASN A 98 1.73 18.18 -19.04
CA ASN A 98 2.73 18.84 -19.87
C ASN A 98 2.86 18.21 -21.25
N LEU A 99 2.78 16.88 -21.35
CA LEU A 99 2.78 16.19 -22.64
C LEU A 99 1.54 16.53 -23.46
N LEU A 100 0.37 16.57 -22.86
CA LEU A 100 -0.87 16.98 -23.54
C LEU A 100 -0.76 18.42 -24.07
N ALA A 101 -0.22 19.34 -23.26
CA ALA A 101 -0.01 20.74 -23.67
C ALA A 101 1.02 20.86 -24.82
N ALA A 102 2.06 20.03 -24.83
CA ALA A 102 3.13 20.06 -25.83
C ALA A 102 2.76 19.38 -27.16
N LEU A 103 2.03 18.28 -27.11
CA LEU A 103 1.76 17.40 -28.24
C LEU A 103 0.35 17.57 -28.83
N GLY A 104 -0.57 18.13 -28.06
CA GLY A 104 -1.99 18.18 -28.40
C GLY A 104 -2.72 16.87 -28.17
N ALA A 105 -4.06 16.91 -28.16
CA ALA A 105 -4.92 15.79 -27.76
C ALA A 105 -4.75 14.54 -28.66
N GLU A 106 -4.65 14.72 -29.98
CA GLU A 106 -4.55 13.61 -30.92
C GLU A 106 -3.29 12.76 -30.70
N ALA A 107 -2.12 13.42 -30.56
CA ALA A 107 -0.87 12.71 -30.29
C ALA A 107 -0.83 12.13 -28.88
N PHE A 108 -1.44 12.83 -27.91
CA PHE A 108 -1.54 12.33 -26.55
C PHE A 108 -2.41 11.07 -26.46
N ASP A 109 -3.60 11.06 -27.07
CA ASP A 109 -4.49 9.89 -27.11
C ASP A 109 -3.88 8.70 -27.85
N TYR A 110 -3.04 8.95 -28.84
CA TYR A 110 -2.28 7.90 -29.50
C TYR A 110 -1.23 7.25 -28.58
N LEU A 111 -0.54 8.05 -27.77
CA LEU A 111 0.48 7.56 -26.83
C LEU A 111 -0.12 6.93 -25.56
N TYR A 112 -1.25 7.45 -25.12
CA TYR A 112 -1.93 7.03 -23.88
C TYR A 112 -3.39 6.68 -24.17
N PRO A 113 -3.66 5.65 -24.95
CA PRO A 113 -5.03 5.26 -25.25
C PRO A 113 -5.74 4.76 -24.00
N ASP A 114 -7.01 5.14 -23.82
CA ASP A 114 -7.85 4.68 -22.73
C ASP A 114 -7.98 3.15 -22.69
N TYR A 115 -7.91 2.54 -23.86
CA TYR A 115 -7.99 1.09 -24.02
C TYR A 115 -7.10 0.61 -25.15
N ASN A 116 -6.26 -0.37 -24.85
CA ASN A 116 -5.50 -1.03 -25.89
C ASN A 116 -6.37 -2.07 -26.63
N LYS A 117 -6.72 -1.79 -27.87
CA LYS A 117 -7.57 -2.66 -28.72
C LYS A 117 -6.98 -4.07 -28.94
N ALA A 118 -5.71 -4.27 -28.69
CA ALA A 118 -5.06 -5.58 -28.77
C ALA A 118 -5.27 -6.44 -27.50
N GLN A 119 -5.80 -5.86 -26.43
CA GLN A 119 -6.11 -6.59 -25.20
C GLN A 119 -7.52 -7.20 -25.26
N SER A 120 -7.61 -8.47 -24.88
CA SER A 120 -8.91 -9.09 -24.63
C SER A 120 -9.30 -8.88 -23.18
N PRO A 121 -10.48 -8.30 -22.89
CA PRO A 121 -10.95 -8.15 -21.51
C PRO A 121 -11.18 -9.52 -20.87
N ILE A 122 -10.83 -9.65 -19.59
CA ILE A 122 -11.04 -10.88 -18.80
C ILE A 122 -12.53 -11.18 -18.64
N VAL A 123 -13.34 -10.12 -18.52
CA VAL A 123 -14.79 -10.21 -18.47
C VAL A 123 -15.33 -9.70 -19.80
N ALA A 124 -16.08 -10.56 -20.49
CA ALA A 124 -16.76 -10.14 -21.72
C ALA A 124 -17.62 -8.91 -21.45
N ASP A 125 -17.55 -7.95 -22.34
CA ASP A 125 -18.17 -6.63 -22.24
C ASP A 125 -19.69 -6.72 -22.08
N THR A 126 -20.15 -6.76 -20.86
CA THR A 126 -21.56 -6.69 -20.51
C THR A 126 -21.97 -5.33 -19.94
N ASN A 127 -21.00 -4.48 -19.56
CA ASN A 127 -21.29 -3.17 -19.01
C ASN A 127 -20.15 -2.22 -19.39
N GLN A 128 -20.41 -1.38 -20.36
CA GLN A 128 -19.55 -0.24 -20.64
C GLN A 128 -19.52 0.68 -19.41
N VAL A 129 -18.50 0.56 -18.60
CA VAL A 129 -18.23 1.54 -17.55
C VAL A 129 -17.71 2.79 -18.26
N SER A 130 -18.60 3.74 -18.47
CA SER A 130 -18.20 5.06 -18.95
C SER A 130 -17.49 5.78 -17.81
N TYR A 131 -16.19 5.87 -17.92
CA TYR A 131 -15.44 6.79 -17.04
C TYR A 131 -15.70 8.22 -17.52
N PRO A 132 -16.01 9.16 -16.61
CA PRO A 132 -16.14 10.54 -17.00
C PRO A 132 -14.78 10.99 -17.57
N LYS A 133 -14.77 11.37 -18.84
CA LYS A 133 -13.58 12.01 -19.43
C LYS A 133 -13.42 13.34 -18.73
N GLY A 134 -12.35 13.47 -17.93
CA GLY A 134 -11.97 14.76 -17.38
C GLY A 134 -11.71 15.72 -18.55
N SER A 135 -12.36 16.89 -18.52
CA SER A 135 -12.05 17.96 -19.45
C SER A 135 -10.69 18.58 -19.06
N ALA A 136 -9.60 17.92 -19.44
CA ALA A 136 -8.29 18.53 -19.32
C ALA A 136 -8.20 19.63 -20.36
N SER A 137 -8.26 20.90 -19.93
CA SER A 137 -7.91 22.01 -20.81
C SER A 137 -6.39 22.02 -20.96
N ALA A 138 -5.93 21.86 -22.20
CA ALA A 138 -4.50 21.84 -22.55
C ALA A 138 -3.79 23.21 -22.40
N GLU A 139 -4.41 24.19 -21.75
CA GLU A 139 -3.94 25.58 -21.77
C GLU A 139 -2.87 25.95 -20.76
N GLN A 140 -2.47 25.06 -19.85
CA GLN A 140 -1.49 25.43 -18.84
C GLN A 140 -0.35 24.44 -18.72
N THR A 141 0.84 24.86 -19.13
CA THR A 141 2.09 24.20 -18.76
C THR A 141 2.31 24.34 -17.26
N VAL A 142 2.39 23.23 -16.57
CA VAL A 142 2.71 23.23 -15.13
C VAL A 142 4.22 23.20 -14.99
N SER A 143 4.78 24.26 -14.40
CA SER A 143 6.21 24.33 -14.15
C SER A 143 6.57 23.55 -12.89
N PHE A 144 7.50 22.60 -13.01
CA PHE A 144 8.08 21.88 -11.89
C PHE A 144 9.26 22.66 -11.35
N TYR A 145 9.05 23.48 -10.35
CA TYR A 145 10.16 24.02 -9.60
C TYR A 145 10.48 23.10 -8.43
N ASP A 146 11.69 22.57 -8.43
CA ASP A 146 12.37 21.96 -7.28
C ASP A 146 11.71 20.73 -6.65
N HIS A 147 10.91 19.98 -7.41
CA HIS A 147 10.40 18.71 -6.94
C HIS A 147 11.36 17.60 -7.32
N GLU A 148 12.10 17.03 -6.34
CA GLU A 148 12.74 15.73 -6.59
C GLU A 148 11.60 14.72 -6.88
N PRO A 149 11.59 14.10 -8.06
CA PRO A 149 10.54 13.15 -8.38
C PRO A 149 10.52 12.04 -7.33
N PHE A 150 9.33 11.60 -6.95
CA PHE A 150 9.19 10.44 -6.09
C PHE A 150 9.96 9.27 -6.69
N GLU A 151 10.67 8.51 -5.85
CA GLU A 151 11.40 7.32 -6.30
C GLU A 151 10.40 6.37 -6.97
N LYS A 152 10.40 6.34 -8.29
CA LYS A 152 9.50 5.45 -9.05
C LYS A 152 9.85 4.00 -8.71
N PRO A 153 8.86 3.13 -8.46
CA PRO A 153 9.12 1.71 -8.24
C PRO A 153 9.90 1.13 -9.42
N ASN A 154 10.77 0.17 -9.16
CA ASN A 154 11.44 -0.54 -10.25
C ASN A 154 10.37 -1.10 -11.21
N PRO A 155 10.39 -0.77 -12.52
CA PRO A 155 9.40 -1.26 -13.47
C PRO A 155 9.36 -2.78 -13.60
N SER A 156 10.42 -3.47 -13.15
CA SER A 156 10.46 -4.94 -13.07
C SER A 156 9.76 -5.51 -11.84
N ASN A 157 9.37 -4.68 -10.88
CA ASN A 157 8.57 -5.12 -9.74
C ASN A 157 7.12 -5.31 -10.21
N GLY A 158 6.56 -6.42 -9.83
CA GLY A 158 5.17 -6.75 -10.09
C GLY A 158 4.64 -7.67 -9.00
N SER A 159 3.47 -8.21 -9.20
CA SER A 159 2.90 -9.23 -8.33
C SER A 159 1.99 -10.12 -9.14
N ASN A 160 1.95 -11.40 -8.81
CA ASN A 160 1.05 -12.36 -9.44
C ASN A 160 0.07 -12.90 -8.39
N ASN A 161 -1.18 -13.04 -8.81
CA ASN A 161 -2.22 -13.66 -8.00
C ASN A 161 -3.18 -14.40 -8.94
N TRP A 162 -3.38 -15.68 -8.71
CA TRP A 162 -4.30 -16.48 -9.52
C TRP A 162 -4.91 -17.62 -8.70
N ALA A 163 -6.10 -18.03 -9.12
CA ALA A 163 -6.81 -19.15 -8.54
C ALA A 163 -7.24 -20.12 -9.65
N VAL A 164 -7.20 -21.40 -9.34
CA VAL A 164 -7.67 -22.48 -10.22
C VAL A 164 -8.82 -23.20 -9.56
N SER A 165 -9.94 -23.34 -10.27
CA SER A 165 -11.08 -24.12 -9.81
C SER A 165 -10.71 -25.59 -9.59
N GLY A 166 -11.36 -26.24 -8.63
CA GLY A 166 -11.23 -27.65 -8.35
C GLY A 166 -11.46 -28.56 -9.58
N ASP A 167 -12.32 -28.15 -10.50
CA ASP A 167 -12.59 -28.89 -11.74
C ASP A 167 -11.36 -29.06 -12.63
N LYS A 168 -10.39 -28.19 -12.48
CA LYS A 168 -9.13 -28.17 -13.24
C LYS A 168 -7.95 -28.76 -12.47
N THR A 169 -8.18 -29.30 -11.27
CA THR A 169 -7.13 -29.87 -10.42
C THR A 169 -7.31 -31.37 -10.24
N ARG A 170 -6.20 -32.07 -10.08
CA ARG A 170 -6.24 -33.55 -9.81
C ARG A 170 -6.88 -33.89 -8.48
N SER A 171 -6.79 -32.98 -7.50
CA SER A 171 -7.36 -33.19 -6.16
C SER A 171 -8.85 -32.91 -6.07
N GLY A 172 -9.45 -32.27 -7.08
CA GLY A 172 -10.82 -31.74 -7.03
C GLY A 172 -10.97 -30.51 -6.12
N LYS A 173 -9.88 -29.97 -5.56
CA LYS A 173 -9.89 -28.81 -4.68
C LYS A 173 -9.28 -27.59 -5.36
N PRO A 174 -9.75 -26.38 -5.07
CA PRO A 174 -9.17 -25.16 -5.63
C PRO A 174 -7.73 -24.95 -5.17
N ILE A 175 -6.96 -24.26 -6.00
CA ILE A 175 -5.59 -23.83 -5.71
C ILE A 175 -5.52 -22.34 -5.84
N LEU A 176 -4.96 -21.65 -4.84
CA LEU A 176 -4.60 -20.25 -4.86
C LEU A 176 -3.08 -20.12 -4.87
N ALA A 177 -2.56 -19.26 -5.74
CA ALA A 177 -1.17 -18.83 -5.70
C ALA A 177 -1.12 -17.30 -5.61
N ASN A 178 -0.23 -16.80 -4.78
CA ASN A 178 0.00 -15.37 -4.60
C ASN A 178 1.49 -15.11 -4.41
N ASP A 179 2.03 -14.25 -5.24
CA ASP A 179 3.45 -13.95 -5.30
C ASP A 179 3.66 -12.42 -5.40
N PRO A 180 3.66 -11.71 -4.27
CA PRO A 180 3.89 -10.27 -4.24
C PRO A 180 5.40 -9.97 -4.39
N HIS A 181 5.78 -9.36 -5.51
CA HIS A 181 7.17 -9.00 -5.81
C HIS A 181 7.56 -7.70 -5.13
N LEU A 182 7.75 -7.73 -3.83
CA LEU A 182 8.29 -6.62 -3.06
C LEU A 182 9.80 -6.79 -2.91
N GLY A 183 10.50 -5.68 -2.63
CA GLY A 183 11.96 -5.69 -2.52
C GLY A 183 12.45 -6.68 -1.45
N MET A 184 13.52 -7.39 -1.75
CA MET A 184 14.21 -8.25 -0.78
C MET A 184 15.07 -7.37 0.12
N THR A 185 14.67 -7.26 1.36
CA THR A 185 15.35 -6.43 2.39
C THR A 185 15.54 -7.22 3.68
N LEU A 186 16.43 -6.74 4.51
CA LEU A 186 16.56 -7.20 5.88
C LEU A 186 16.43 -5.99 6.82
N PRO A 187 15.42 -5.92 7.69
CA PRO A 187 14.36 -6.93 7.89
C PRO A 187 13.50 -7.16 6.64
N SER A 188 12.93 -8.37 6.51
CA SER A 188 12.00 -8.72 5.44
C SER A 188 10.74 -7.84 5.50
N VAL A 189 10.13 -7.59 4.35
CA VAL A 189 8.81 -6.93 4.28
C VAL A 189 7.75 -7.79 4.94
N TRP A 190 7.81 -9.09 4.68
CA TRP A 190 6.83 -10.05 5.19
C TRP A 190 7.32 -10.74 6.45
N TYR A 191 6.40 -10.91 7.40
CA TYR A 191 6.56 -11.66 8.63
C TYR A 191 5.56 -12.82 8.64
N GLU A 192 6.07 -14.04 8.72
CA GLU A 192 5.26 -15.27 8.78
C GLU A 192 4.65 -15.43 10.17
N ILE A 193 3.35 -15.73 10.21
CA ILE A 193 2.60 -15.84 11.47
C ILE A 193 1.49 -16.87 11.39
N GLN A 194 1.30 -17.60 12.48
CA GLN A 194 0.08 -18.38 12.73
C GLN A 194 -0.59 -17.87 13.99
N ILE A 195 -1.89 -17.62 13.90
CA ILE A 195 -2.73 -17.23 15.04
C ILE A 195 -3.71 -18.37 15.30
N HIS A 196 -3.57 -19.03 16.42
CA HIS A 196 -4.44 -20.14 16.84
C HIS A 196 -5.13 -19.79 18.15
N THR A 197 -6.47 -19.84 18.16
CA THR A 197 -7.33 -19.68 19.33
C THR A 197 -8.35 -20.82 19.36
N PRO A 198 -9.16 -20.97 20.42
CA PRO A 198 -10.22 -21.98 20.43
C PRO A 198 -11.23 -21.88 19.28
N THR A 199 -11.37 -20.70 18.68
CA THR A 199 -12.38 -20.41 17.64
C THR A 199 -11.80 -19.99 16.30
N MET A 200 -10.47 -19.85 16.20
CA MET A 200 -9.80 -19.34 14.99
C MET A 200 -8.44 -20.02 14.83
N ASN A 201 -8.14 -20.42 13.60
CA ASN A 201 -6.81 -20.83 13.21
C ASN A 201 -6.52 -20.24 11.84
N VAL A 202 -5.58 -19.32 11.76
CA VAL A 202 -5.20 -18.60 10.55
C VAL A 202 -3.69 -18.60 10.42
N TYR A 203 -3.20 -18.86 9.22
CA TYR A 203 -1.77 -18.88 8.89
C TYR A 203 -1.49 -18.04 7.66
N GLY A 204 -0.36 -17.38 7.64
CA GLY A 204 0.10 -16.64 6.48
C GLY A 204 1.17 -15.61 6.80
N VAL A 205 1.12 -14.50 6.11
CA VAL A 205 2.10 -13.41 6.27
C VAL A 205 1.43 -12.08 6.59
N THR A 206 2.14 -11.26 7.34
CA THR A 206 1.76 -9.90 7.69
C THR A 206 2.95 -8.96 7.53
N LEU A 207 2.72 -7.65 7.66
CA LEU A 207 3.77 -6.66 7.80
C LEU A 207 4.09 -6.48 9.29
N GLN A 208 5.37 -6.29 9.63
CA GLN A 208 5.76 -6.03 11.01
C GLN A 208 5.05 -4.77 11.53
N GLY A 209 4.38 -4.89 12.66
CA GLY A 209 3.62 -3.81 13.28
C GLY A 209 2.16 -3.70 12.82
N ILE A 210 1.67 -4.65 12.04
CA ILE A 210 0.26 -4.77 11.67
C ILE A 210 -0.33 -6.02 12.29
N PRO A 211 -1.43 -5.94 13.06
CA PRO A 211 -2.11 -7.13 13.55
C PRO A 211 -2.85 -7.87 12.43
N GLY A 212 -2.93 -9.18 12.55
CA GLY A 212 -3.67 -10.05 11.62
C GLY A 212 -2.83 -10.57 10.45
N VAL A 213 -3.46 -11.37 9.60
CA VAL A 213 -2.84 -12.01 8.44
C VAL A 213 -3.32 -11.33 7.17
N ILE A 214 -2.40 -10.73 6.41
CA ILE A 214 -2.70 -9.97 5.18
C ILE A 214 -2.89 -10.90 3.98
N ILE A 215 -2.02 -11.90 3.86
CA ILE A 215 -2.09 -12.95 2.84
C ILE A 215 -2.01 -14.29 3.57
N GLY A 216 -2.97 -15.16 3.34
CA GLY A 216 -2.97 -16.42 4.06
C GLY A 216 -4.18 -17.30 3.81
N PHE A 217 -4.42 -18.20 4.75
CA PHE A 217 -5.55 -19.11 4.70
C PHE A 217 -5.98 -19.55 6.11
N ASN A 218 -7.19 -20.05 6.20
CA ASN A 218 -7.71 -20.79 7.33
C ASN A 218 -8.31 -22.12 6.86
N GLU A 219 -9.09 -22.78 7.69
CA GLU A 219 -9.69 -24.08 7.36
C GLU A 219 -10.68 -24.04 6.20
N ASN A 220 -11.19 -22.85 5.87
CA ASN A 220 -12.32 -22.70 4.93
C ASN A 220 -11.96 -21.93 3.66
N ILE A 221 -11.10 -20.91 3.78
CA ILE A 221 -10.77 -19.99 2.68
C ILE A 221 -9.27 -19.71 2.64
N ALA A 222 -8.79 -19.33 1.46
CA ALA A 222 -7.49 -18.70 1.25
C ALA A 222 -7.68 -17.36 0.55
N TRP A 223 -6.80 -16.39 0.83
CA TRP A 223 -6.83 -15.07 0.20
C TRP A 223 -5.43 -14.60 -0.14
N GLY A 224 -5.36 -13.87 -1.22
CA GLY A 224 -4.14 -13.25 -1.70
C GLY A 224 -4.42 -11.86 -2.23
N VAL A 225 -3.41 -11.01 -2.27
CA VAL A 225 -3.53 -9.64 -2.76
C VAL A 225 -2.46 -9.35 -3.80
N THR A 226 -2.79 -8.47 -4.73
CA THR A 226 -1.84 -7.95 -5.71
C THR A 226 -2.06 -6.44 -5.86
N ASN A 227 -1.04 -5.75 -6.35
CA ASN A 227 -1.15 -4.33 -6.60
C ASN A 227 -1.82 -4.08 -7.96
N VAL A 228 -2.80 -3.19 -7.97
CA VAL A 228 -3.48 -2.74 -9.20
C VAL A 228 -3.02 -1.35 -9.64
N SER A 229 -2.06 -0.76 -8.94
CA SER A 229 -1.51 0.57 -9.23
C SER A 229 -2.61 1.63 -9.39
N HIS A 230 -3.62 1.58 -8.52
CA HIS A 230 -4.71 2.53 -8.56
C HIS A 230 -4.21 3.95 -8.30
N ASP A 231 -4.58 4.87 -9.18
CA ASP A 231 -4.25 6.28 -9.02
C ASP A 231 -5.14 6.89 -7.92
N VAL A 232 -4.50 7.39 -6.88
CA VAL A 232 -5.15 7.98 -5.70
C VAL A 232 -4.43 9.25 -5.24
N THR A 233 -3.63 9.84 -6.12
CA THR A 233 -2.87 11.06 -5.84
C THR A 233 -3.25 12.15 -6.82
N ASP A 234 -3.83 13.23 -6.33
CA ASP A 234 -4.23 14.38 -7.13
C ASP A 234 -3.34 15.58 -6.83
N PHE A 235 -3.12 16.40 -7.85
CA PHE A 235 -2.42 17.67 -7.71
C PHE A 235 -3.40 18.83 -7.83
N TYR A 236 -3.27 19.79 -6.93
CA TYR A 236 -4.12 20.98 -6.89
C TYR A 236 -3.28 22.24 -7.08
N LYS A 237 -3.73 23.11 -7.98
CA LYS A 237 -3.17 24.45 -8.07
C LYS A 237 -3.66 25.26 -6.87
N VAL A 238 -2.73 25.88 -6.15
CA VAL A 238 -3.04 26.75 -5.02
C VAL A 238 -3.04 28.20 -5.51
N ASP A 239 -4.15 28.88 -5.38
CA ASP A 239 -4.23 30.31 -5.59
C ASP A 239 -3.87 31.02 -4.26
N TRP A 240 -2.79 31.75 -4.26
CA TRP A 240 -2.36 32.50 -3.09
C TRP A 240 -3.20 33.77 -2.97
N ALA A 241 -3.71 34.03 -1.78
CA ALA A 241 -4.29 35.33 -1.46
C ALA A 241 -3.14 36.37 -1.29
N ASP A 242 -3.29 37.54 -1.93
CA ASP A 242 -2.35 38.62 -1.78
C ASP A 242 -2.33 39.21 -0.35
#